data_aac7e57646698c0151d6901ba1e511b8
#
_entry.id   aac7e57646698c0151d6901ba1e511b8
#
_cell.length_a   1.000
_cell.length_b   1.000
_cell.length_c   1.000
_cell.angle_alpha   90.00
_cell.angle_beta   90.00
_cell.angle_gamma   90.00
#
_symmetry.space_group_name_H-M   'P 1'
#
loop_
_entity.id
_entity.type
_entity.pdbx_description
1 polymer ?
#
loop_
_entity_poly.entity_id
_entity_poly.type
_entity_poly.pdbx_seq_one_letter_code
_entity_poly.pdbx_strand_id
1 'polypeptide(L)'
;MKVAKITTQQKNSQRYNIFSEEQGKDKYAFSVDESAIVEFGLKKGLELSETELEAIEAFDQKRRAWNAVLHYLSFSMRTKWQVEQYLLEKEYAPAAVEEAVNRALDYKFLDDAAYAEAFVRTKINTTDKGPKIITGDLRQKGIGPDLAEKALRQFTKERQIDKGIKIIQKKADRQKDAHTIFKKKMMDALRQKGYDAEIFTIAWEEAAIVPDEEEEWERLEAHGDKILRKWEKKAEGRTLQQKVKEQLYRKGFNMQLIQRFLDQKVSGE
;
A
#
# COMPACT_ATOMS: atom_id res chain seq x y z
N MET A 1 -23.73 -43.40 -11.66
CA MET A 1 -22.54 -43.57 -12.52
C MET A 1 -21.75 -44.78 -12.02
N LYS A 2 -21.26 -45.66 -12.92
CA LYS A 2 -20.43 -46.83 -12.52
C LYS A 2 -18.93 -46.51 -12.76
N VAL A 3 -18.08 -46.73 -11.77
CA VAL A 3 -16.63 -46.51 -11.86
C VAL A 3 -16.00 -47.64 -12.69
N ALA A 4 -15.46 -47.30 -13.87
CA ALA A 4 -14.81 -48.27 -14.76
C ALA A 4 -13.33 -48.46 -14.42
N LYS A 5 -12.63 -47.35 -14.14
CA LYS A 5 -11.18 -47.33 -13.92
C LYS A 5 -10.75 -46.17 -13.03
N ILE A 6 -9.70 -46.36 -12.26
CA ILE A 6 -9.04 -45.33 -11.45
C ILE A 6 -7.54 -45.31 -11.83
N THR A 7 -6.98 -44.14 -12.10
CA THR A 7 -5.54 -43.99 -12.44
C THR A 7 -4.98 -42.79 -11.73
N THR A 8 -3.72 -42.87 -11.28
CA THR A 8 -2.98 -41.76 -10.74
C THR A 8 -2.68 -40.71 -11.83
N GLN A 9 -2.70 -39.44 -11.51
CA GLN A 9 -2.29 -38.40 -12.44
C GLN A 9 -0.77 -38.36 -12.64
N GLN A 10 -0.30 -38.14 -13.87
CA GLN A 10 1.13 -38.11 -14.19
C GLN A 10 1.91 -36.99 -13.49
N LYS A 11 1.27 -35.83 -13.30
CA LYS A 11 1.88 -34.63 -12.72
C LYS A 11 1.67 -34.45 -11.21
N ASN A 12 0.77 -35.25 -10.63
CA ASN A 12 0.43 -35.18 -9.21
C ASN A 12 0.03 -36.55 -8.69
N SER A 13 0.95 -37.21 -7.98
CA SER A 13 0.77 -38.57 -7.44
C SER A 13 -0.31 -38.67 -6.36
N GLN A 14 -0.74 -37.54 -5.79
CA GLN A 14 -1.82 -37.50 -4.80
C GLN A 14 -3.20 -37.27 -5.41
N ARG A 15 -3.29 -37.20 -6.73
CA ARG A 15 -4.58 -37.09 -7.44
C ARG A 15 -4.84 -38.26 -8.36
N TYR A 16 -6.10 -38.64 -8.38
CA TYR A 16 -6.58 -39.79 -9.15
C TYR A 16 -7.65 -39.36 -10.14
N ASN A 17 -7.57 -39.91 -11.37
CA ASN A 17 -8.59 -39.74 -12.38
C ASN A 17 -9.57 -40.90 -12.26
N ILE A 18 -10.86 -40.57 -12.22
CA ILE A 18 -11.99 -41.52 -12.20
C ILE A 18 -12.59 -41.57 -13.60
N PHE A 19 -12.77 -42.74 -14.10
CA PHE A 19 -13.39 -43.00 -15.39
C PHE A 19 -14.72 -43.73 -15.18
N SER A 20 -15.76 -43.34 -15.92
CA SER A 20 -17.04 -44.03 -15.99
C SER A 20 -17.09 -44.96 -17.20
N GLU A 21 -17.98 -45.96 -17.13
CA GLU A 21 -18.30 -46.82 -18.28
C GLU A 21 -19.46 -46.17 -19.06
N GLU A 22 -19.22 -45.74 -20.29
CA GLU A 22 -20.23 -45.25 -21.21
C GLU A 22 -20.11 -46.03 -22.54
N GLN A 23 -21.19 -46.75 -22.90
CA GLN A 23 -21.24 -47.51 -24.16
C GLN A 23 -20.07 -48.50 -24.32
N GLY A 24 -19.62 -49.15 -23.22
CA GLY A 24 -18.53 -50.10 -23.23
C GLY A 24 -17.12 -49.49 -23.37
N LYS A 25 -16.99 -48.19 -23.19
CA LYS A 25 -15.70 -47.48 -23.20
C LYS A 25 -15.48 -46.72 -21.90
N ASP A 26 -14.21 -46.66 -21.46
CA ASP A 26 -13.77 -45.84 -20.33
C ASP A 26 -13.76 -44.36 -20.74
N LYS A 27 -14.64 -43.57 -20.15
CA LYS A 27 -14.70 -42.13 -20.36
C LYS A 27 -14.25 -41.40 -19.08
N TYR A 28 -13.37 -40.41 -19.21
CA TYR A 28 -12.99 -39.57 -18.08
C TYR A 28 -14.24 -38.89 -17.49
N ALA A 29 -14.42 -39.04 -16.18
CA ALA A 29 -15.54 -38.44 -15.47
C ALA A 29 -15.06 -37.22 -14.63
N PHE A 30 -14.18 -37.44 -13.67
CA PHE A 30 -13.63 -36.40 -12.80
C PHE A 30 -12.30 -36.83 -12.18
N SER A 31 -11.68 -35.95 -11.41
CA SER A 31 -10.48 -36.28 -10.64
C SER A 31 -10.62 -35.88 -9.19
N VAL A 32 -10.03 -36.63 -8.28
CA VAL A 32 -10.10 -36.44 -6.84
C VAL A 32 -8.74 -36.56 -6.16
N ASP A 33 -8.61 -35.98 -4.98
CA ASP A 33 -7.50 -36.22 -4.06
C ASP A 33 -7.51 -37.65 -3.51
N GLU A 34 -6.33 -38.20 -3.17
CA GLU A 34 -6.20 -39.54 -2.60
C GLU A 34 -7.13 -39.75 -1.39
N SER A 35 -7.27 -38.71 -0.54
CA SER A 35 -8.15 -38.79 0.63
C SER A 35 -9.64 -39.06 0.28
N ALA A 36 -10.10 -38.60 -0.89
CA ALA A 36 -11.47 -38.91 -1.34
C ALA A 36 -11.61 -40.35 -1.76
N ILE A 37 -10.55 -40.97 -2.30
CA ILE A 37 -10.58 -42.44 -2.60
C ILE A 37 -10.83 -43.23 -1.32
N VAL A 38 -10.16 -42.86 -0.24
CA VAL A 38 -10.28 -43.55 1.06
C VAL A 38 -11.63 -43.26 1.71
N GLU A 39 -12.01 -41.97 1.78
CA GLU A 39 -13.22 -41.50 2.47
C GLU A 39 -14.49 -42.13 1.87
N PHE A 40 -14.59 -42.15 0.54
CA PHE A 40 -15.76 -42.68 -0.17
C PHE A 40 -15.59 -44.10 -0.63
N GLY A 41 -14.50 -44.79 -0.29
CA GLY A 41 -14.23 -46.15 -0.68
C GLY A 41 -14.26 -46.41 -2.22
N LEU A 42 -13.76 -45.40 -2.99
CA LEU A 42 -13.83 -45.45 -4.45
C LEU A 42 -13.00 -46.59 -5.00
N LYS A 43 -13.66 -47.49 -5.74
CA LYS A 43 -13.02 -48.66 -6.37
C LYS A 43 -13.70 -48.99 -7.70
N LYS A 44 -13.01 -49.73 -8.53
CA LYS A 44 -13.57 -50.24 -9.79
C LYS A 44 -14.85 -51.05 -9.52
N GLY A 45 -15.89 -50.79 -10.30
CA GLY A 45 -17.20 -51.44 -10.22
C GLY A 45 -18.16 -50.78 -9.22
N LEU A 46 -17.74 -49.78 -8.44
CA LEU A 46 -18.63 -49.05 -7.53
C LEU A 46 -19.64 -48.24 -8.35
N GLU A 47 -20.91 -48.32 -7.97
CA GLU A 47 -21.98 -47.51 -8.53
C GLU A 47 -22.19 -46.29 -7.61
N LEU A 48 -22.13 -45.10 -8.19
CA LEU A 48 -22.30 -43.83 -7.50
C LEU A 48 -23.64 -43.20 -7.92
N SER A 49 -24.43 -42.83 -6.94
CA SER A 49 -25.62 -41.99 -7.09
C SER A 49 -25.21 -40.52 -7.39
N GLU A 50 -26.16 -39.71 -7.80
CA GLU A 50 -25.94 -38.29 -8.04
C GLU A 50 -25.56 -37.55 -6.75
N THR A 51 -26.21 -37.88 -5.65
CA THR A 51 -25.92 -37.33 -4.32
C THR A 51 -24.51 -37.69 -3.81
N GLU A 52 -24.03 -38.92 -4.09
CA GLU A 52 -22.66 -39.31 -3.76
C GLU A 52 -21.62 -38.60 -4.62
N LEU A 53 -21.91 -38.34 -5.89
CA LEU A 53 -21.05 -37.55 -6.77
C LEU A 53 -20.92 -36.09 -6.27
N GLU A 54 -22.03 -35.46 -5.88
CA GLU A 54 -22.03 -34.15 -5.30
C GLU A 54 -21.22 -34.09 -3.99
N ALA A 55 -21.38 -35.12 -3.14
CA ALA A 55 -20.62 -35.21 -1.87
C ALA A 55 -19.10 -35.36 -2.13
N ILE A 56 -18.70 -36.18 -3.10
CA ILE A 56 -17.31 -36.37 -3.51
C ILE A 56 -16.76 -35.09 -4.07
N GLU A 57 -17.49 -34.38 -4.92
CA GLU A 57 -17.05 -33.10 -5.48
C GLU A 57 -16.88 -32.05 -4.38
N ALA A 58 -17.83 -31.90 -3.48
CA ALA A 58 -17.76 -30.98 -2.35
C ALA A 58 -16.54 -31.28 -1.46
N PHE A 59 -16.28 -32.56 -1.19
CA PHE A 59 -15.11 -32.98 -0.42
C PHE A 59 -13.80 -32.66 -1.14
N ASP A 60 -13.68 -32.94 -2.43
CA ASP A 60 -12.49 -32.61 -3.23
C ASP A 60 -12.25 -31.10 -3.32
N GLN A 61 -13.32 -30.33 -3.49
CA GLN A 61 -13.27 -28.85 -3.46
C GLN A 61 -12.64 -28.32 -2.16
N LYS A 62 -13.07 -28.85 -1.01
CA LYS A 62 -12.53 -28.48 0.30
C LYS A 62 -11.05 -28.82 0.43
N ARG A 63 -10.64 -30.02 -0.02
CA ARG A 63 -9.22 -30.45 -0.02
C ARG A 63 -8.36 -29.57 -0.91
N ARG A 64 -8.83 -29.28 -2.12
CA ARG A 64 -8.13 -28.39 -3.06
C ARG A 64 -8.01 -26.99 -2.53
N ALA A 65 -9.06 -26.42 -1.93
CA ALA A 65 -9.03 -25.12 -1.31
C ALA A 65 -7.99 -25.07 -0.18
N TRP A 66 -7.97 -26.09 0.68
CA TRP A 66 -6.97 -26.19 1.75
C TRP A 66 -5.52 -26.23 1.22
N ASN A 67 -5.25 -27.08 0.21
CA ASN A 67 -3.92 -27.15 -0.41
C ASN A 67 -3.52 -25.82 -1.06
N ALA A 68 -4.48 -25.11 -1.66
CA ALA A 68 -4.26 -23.78 -2.22
C ALA A 68 -3.92 -22.75 -1.15
N VAL A 69 -4.56 -22.78 0.02
CA VAL A 69 -4.22 -21.93 1.18
C VAL A 69 -2.80 -22.18 1.63
N LEU A 70 -2.42 -23.45 1.87
CA LEU A 70 -1.06 -23.79 2.30
C LEU A 70 -0.01 -23.29 1.31
N HIS A 71 -0.26 -23.49 0.02
CA HIS A 71 0.62 -22.99 -1.03
C HIS A 71 0.70 -21.46 -1.03
N TYR A 72 -0.43 -20.76 -0.93
CA TYR A 72 -0.45 -19.29 -0.92
C TYR A 72 0.25 -18.67 0.28
N LEU A 73 0.13 -19.30 1.46
CA LEU A 73 0.78 -18.87 2.70
C LEU A 73 2.27 -19.22 2.76
N SER A 74 2.75 -20.20 2.00
CA SER A 74 4.17 -20.59 2.00
C SER A 74 5.12 -19.49 1.51
N PHE A 75 4.63 -18.53 0.71
CA PHE A 75 5.44 -17.44 0.16
C PHE A 75 5.56 -16.23 1.08
N SER A 76 4.51 -15.91 1.82
CA SER A 76 4.51 -14.74 2.73
C SER A 76 3.26 -14.72 3.61
N MET A 77 3.32 -13.97 4.72
CA MET A 77 2.15 -13.70 5.54
C MET A 77 1.04 -13.06 4.71
N ARG A 78 -0.19 -13.48 4.95
CA ARG A 78 -1.41 -12.95 4.33
C ARG A 78 -2.45 -12.69 5.38
N THR A 79 -3.38 -11.77 5.09
CA THR A 79 -4.56 -11.57 5.92
C THR A 79 -5.63 -12.60 5.59
N LYS A 80 -6.56 -12.80 6.53
CA LYS A 80 -7.77 -13.59 6.32
C LYS A 80 -8.46 -13.17 5.01
N TRP A 81 -8.72 -11.87 4.86
CA TRP A 81 -9.36 -11.33 3.66
C TRP A 81 -8.61 -11.64 2.37
N GLN A 82 -7.27 -11.55 2.36
CA GLN A 82 -6.47 -11.88 1.17
C GLN A 82 -6.57 -13.34 0.77
N VAL A 83 -6.64 -14.24 1.75
CA VAL A 83 -6.83 -15.68 1.49
C VAL A 83 -8.22 -15.96 0.96
N GLU A 84 -9.25 -15.35 1.55
CA GLU A 84 -10.64 -15.45 1.06
C GLU A 84 -10.74 -14.99 -0.40
N GLN A 85 -10.21 -13.80 -0.72
CA GLN A 85 -10.24 -13.26 -2.10
C GLN A 85 -9.48 -14.18 -3.07
N TYR A 86 -8.31 -14.66 -2.69
CA TYR A 86 -7.52 -15.58 -3.50
C TYR A 86 -8.27 -16.88 -3.85
N LEU A 87 -8.99 -17.45 -2.88
CA LEU A 87 -9.77 -18.67 -3.11
C LEU A 87 -11.01 -18.40 -3.98
N LEU A 88 -11.70 -17.27 -3.75
CA LEU A 88 -12.84 -16.86 -4.56
C LEU A 88 -12.45 -16.58 -6.01
N GLU A 89 -11.31 -15.91 -6.25
CA GLU A 89 -10.76 -15.68 -7.59
C GLU A 89 -10.40 -17.01 -8.31
N LYS A 90 -10.15 -18.07 -7.55
CA LYS A 90 -9.92 -19.42 -8.08
C LYS A 90 -11.20 -20.23 -8.22
N GLU A 91 -12.35 -19.60 -8.06
CA GLU A 91 -13.68 -20.21 -8.25
C GLU A 91 -13.98 -21.37 -7.29
N TYR A 92 -13.36 -21.40 -6.09
CA TYR A 92 -13.74 -22.36 -5.06
C TYR A 92 -15.11 -22.03 -4.49
N ALA A 93 -15.90 -23.08 -4.21
CA ALA A 93 -17.21 -22.93 -3.61
C ALA A 93 -17.13 -22.22 -2.24
N PRO A 94 -18.09 -21.32 -1.90
CA PRO A 94 -18.04 -20.54 -0.65
C PRO A 94 -17.85 -21.40 0.60
N ALA A 95 -18.50 -22.54 0.68
CA ALA A 95 -18.35 -23.49 1.80
C ALA A 95 -16.93 -24.07 1.92
N ALA A 96 -16.25 -24.32 0.79
CA ALA A 96 -14.86 -24.78 0.78
C ALA A 96 -13.90 -23.64 1.17
N VAL A 97 -14.19 -22.38 0.78
CA VAL A 97 -13.43 -21.19 1.18
C VAL A 97 -13.53 -21.01 2.69
N GLU A 98 -14.73 -21.00 3.24
CA GLU A 98 -14.97 -20.81 4.67
C GLU A 98 -14.25 -21.88 5.50
N GLU A 99 -14.39 -23.15 5.15
CA GLU A 99 -13.73 -24.26 5.85
C GLU A 99 -12.20 -24.14 5.80
N ALA A 100 -11.64 -23.84 4.62
CA ALA A 100 -10.20 -23.72 4.46
C ALA A 100 -9.63 -22.54 5.26
N VAL A 101 -10.33 -21.40 5.30
CA VAL A 101 -9.94 -20.22 6.06
C VAL A 101 -10.05 -20.48 7.56
N ASN A 102 -11.15 -21.05 8.04
CA ASN A 102 -11.32 -21.39 9.46
C ASN A 102 -10.23 -22.36 9.91
N ARG A 103 -9.94 -23.38 9.13
CA ARG A 103 -8.83 -24.30 9.40
C ARG A 103 -7.48 -23.61 9.48
N ALA A 104 -7.21 -22.63 8.62
CA ALA A 104 -5.97 -21.86 8.66
C ALA A 104 -5.88 -20.97 9.91
N LEU A 105 -7.00 -20.44 10.39
CA LEU A 105 -7.08 -19.74 11.68
C LEU A 105 -6.81 -20.67 12.86
N ASP A 106 -7.44 -21.85 12.89
CA ASP A 106 -7.29 -22.85 13.97
C ASP A 106 -5.82 -23.31 14.09
N TYR A 107 -5.16 -23.54 12.95
CA TYR A 107 -3.73 -23.88 12.92
C TYR A 107 -2.80 -22.69 13.11
N LYS A 108 -3.33 -21.48 13.34
CA LYS A 108 -2.56 -20.22 13.47
C LYS A 108 -1.66 -19.90 12.26
N PHE A 109 -2.04 -20.36 11.09
CA PHE A 109 -1.38 -19.96 9.84
C PHE A 109 -1.85 -18.57 9.37
N LEU A 110 -3.02 -18.12 9.85
CA LEU A 110 -3.56 -16.79 9.67
C LEU A 110 -3.66 -16.10 11.04
N ASP A 111 -3.06 -14.92 11.11
CA ASP A 111 -3.12 -14.04 12.27
C ASP A 111 -3.08 -12.59 11.76
N ASP A 112 -4.23 -11.96 11.67
CA ASP A 112 -4.38 -10.59 11.17
C ASP A 112 -3.75 -9.55 12.12
N ALA A 113 -3.66 -9.85 13.42
CA ALA A 113 -2.98 -8.97 14.38
C ALA A 113 -1.46 -9.00 14.17
N ALA A 114 -0.87 -10.19 14.09
CA ALA A 114 0.56 -10.37 13.81
C ALA A 114 0.93 -9.80 12.43
N TYR A 115 0.05 -9.99 11.42
CA TYR A 115 0.22 -9.39 10.10
C TYR A 115 0.26 -7.86 10.19
N ALA A 116 -0.71 -7.23 10.86
CA ALA A 116 -0.81 -5.78 10.98
C ALA A 116 0.42 -5.18 11.67
N GLU A 117 0.90 -5.80 12.76
CA GLU A 117 2.11 -5.37 13.46
C GLU A 117 3.37 -5.46 12.58
N ALA A 118 3.57 -6.58 11.88
CA ALA A 118 4.69 -6.76 10.97
C ALA A 118 4.63 -5.77 9.80
N PHE A 119 3.43 -5.54 9.26
CA PHE A 119 3.21 -4.58 8.17
C PHE A 119 3.56 -3.15 8.60
N VAL A 120 3.03 -2.68 9.72
CA VAL A 120 3.32 -1.34 10.26
C VAL A 120 4.80 -1.17 10.52
N ARG A 121 5.45 -2.13 11.21
CA ARG A 121 6.90 -2.12 11.46
C ARG A 121 7.70 -2.00 10.17
N THR A 122 7.34 -2.76 9.16
CA THR A 122 7.99 -2.70 7.83
C THR A 122 7.80 -1.33 7.21
N LYS A 123 6.58 -0.77 7.20
CA LYS A 123 6.30 0.55 6.60
C LYS A 123 7.02 1.67 7.33
N ILE A 124 7.10 1.62 8.65
CA ILE A 124 7.88 2.57 9.44
C ILE A 124 9.36 2.54 9.02
N ASN A 125 9.93 1.37 8.83
CA ASN A 125 11.36 1.24 8.58
C ASN A 125 11.76 1.50 7.11
N THR A 126 10.89 1.20 6.16
CA THR A 126 11.24 1.20 4.73
C THR A 126 10.62 2.33 3.92
N THR A 127 9.69 3.11 4.48
CA THR A 127 8.97 4.16 3.74
C THR A 127 8.85 5.45 4.55
N ASP A 128 8.49 6.54 3.87
CA ASP A 128 8.15 7.82 4.49
C ASP A 128 6.64 7.96 4.78
N LYS A 129 5.86 6.87 4.70
CA LYS A 129 4.41 6.90 4.94
C LYS A 129 4.11 7.21 6.41
N GLY A 130 3.21 8.15 6.63
CA GLY A 130 2.68 8.48 7.94
C GLY A 130 1.50 7.56 8.34
N PRO A 131 1.02 7.70 9.58
CA PRO A 131 0.00 6.82 10.15
C PRO A 131 -1.26 6.69 9.30
N LYS A 132 -1.80 7.81 8.78
CA LYS A 132 -3.05 7.81 8.00
C LYS A 132 -2.96 6.96 6.72
N ILE A 133 -1.82 7.04 6.03
CA ILE A 133 -1.61 6.23 4.82
C ILE A 133 -1.41 4.76 5.17
N ILE A 134 -0.66 4.46 6.24
CA ILE A 134 -0.46 3.08 6.70
C ILE A 134 -1.79 2.44 7.12
N THR A 135 -2.67 3.20 7.81
CA THR A 135 -4.04 2.74 8.14
C THR A 135 -4.83 2.43 6.87
N GLY A 136 -4.78 3.31 5.87
CA GLY A 136 -5.42 3.08 4.59
C GLY A 136 -4.91 1.83 3.88
N ASP A 137 -3.58 1.63 3.88
CA ASP A 137 -2.95 0.43 3.31
C ASP A 137 -3.40 -0.86 4.03
N LEU A 138 -3.53 -0.84 5.38
CA LEU A 138 -4.04 -1.96 6.18
C LEU A 138 -5.51 -2.27 5.86
N ARG A 139 -6.35 -1.22 5.77
CA ARG A 139 -7.76 -1.37 5.41
C ARG A 139 -7.94 -2.02 4.03
N GLN A 140 -7.12 -1.64 3.05
CA GLN A 140 -7.11 -2.27 1.72
C GLN A 140 -6.74 -3.76 1.75
N LYS A 141 -6.16 -4.22 2.84
CA LYS A 141 -5.82 -5.63 3.08
C LYS A 141 -6.82 -6.35 3.98
N GLY A 142 -7.97 -5.72 4.24
CA GLY A 142 -9.02 -6.29 5.05
C GLY A 142 -8.79 -6.21 6.57
N ILE A 143 -7.78 -5.47 7.04
CA ILE A 143 -7.54 -5.26 8.47
C ILE A 143 -8.55 -4.25 9.02
N GLY A 144 -9.27 -4.67 10.05
CA GLY A 144 -10.24 -3.82 10.74
C GLY A 144 -9.58 -2.67 11.53
N PRO A 145 -10.38 -1.61 11.86
CA PRO A 145 -9.87 -0.40 12.50
C PRO A 145 -9.18 -0.67 13.83
N ASP A 146 -9.72 -1.54 14.66
CA ASP A 146 -9.18 -1.85 16.00
C ASP A 146 -7.79 -2.49 15.94
N LEU A 147 -7.59 -3.43 15.00
CA LEU A 147 -6.28 -4.06 14.78
C LEU A 147 -5.29 -3.08 14.17
N ALA A 148 -5.74 -2.24 13.25
CA ALA A 148 -4.90 -1.22 12.65
C ALA A 148 -4.44 -0.19 13.69
N GLU A 149 -5.32 0.28 14.58
CA GLU A 149 -4.99 1.20 15.67
C GLU A 149 -3.98 0.56 16.64
N LYS A 150 -4.24 -0.68 17.09
CA LYS A 150 -3.32 -1.41 17.97
C LYS A 150 -1.93 -1.54 17.33
N ALA A 151 -1.86 -1.96 16.07
CA ALA A 151 -0.60 -2.11 15.36
C ALA A 151 0.15 -0.78 15.19
N LEU A 152 -0.59 0.34 15.01
CA LEU A 152 0.00 1.67 14.86
C LEU A 152 0.60 2.24 16.15
N ARG A 153 0.30 1.71 17.34
CA ARG A 153 0.91 2.18 18.62
C ARG A 153 2.43 2.09 18.62
N GLN A 154 3.02 1.20 17.82
CA GLN A 154 4.47 1.12 17.65
C GLN A 154 5.07 2.31 16.86
N PHE A 155 4.24 3.09 16.14
CA PHE A 155 4.64 4.32 15.45
C PHE A 155 4.36 5.52 16.37
N THR A 156 5.14 5.61 17.44
CA THR A 156 4.99 6.64 18.47
C THR A 156 5.13 8.05 17.91
N LYS A 157 4.67 9.03 18.66
CA LYS A 157 4.75 10.45 18.27
C LYS A 157 6.19 10.87 18.01
N GLU A 158 7.13 10.46 18.86
CA GLU A 158 8.56 10.74 18.74
C GLU A 158 9.11 10.21 17.42
N ARG A 159 8.81 8.95 17.09
CA ARG A 159 9.23 8.34 15.82
C ARG A 159 8.63 9.04 14.60
N GLN A 160 7.42 9.58 14.71
CA GLN A 160 6.80 10.36 13.65
C GLN A 160 7.50 11.70 13.46
N ILE A 161 7.85 12.39 14.57
CA ILE A 161 8.61 13.64 14.58
C ILE A 161 9.98 13.41 13.95
N ASP A 162 10.75 12.42 14.39
CA ASP A 162 12.07 12.07 13.85
C ASP A 162 12.04 11.87 12.33
N LYS A 163 10.99 11.17 11.84
CA LYS A 163 10.82 11.00 10.40
C LYS A 163 10.48 12.33 9.69
N GLY A 164 9.62 13.13 10.30
CA GLY A 164 9.29 14.47 9.81
C GLY A 164 10.53 15.33 9.65
N ILE A 165 11.38 15.36 10.67
CA ILE A 165 12.66 16.09 10.65
C ILE A 165 13.54 15.64 9.48
N LYS A 166 13.76 14.33 9.35
CA LYS A 166 14.57 13.76 8.25
C LYS A 166 14.03 14.12 6.87
N ILE A 167 12.70 14.10 6.69
CA ILE A 167 12.06 14.49 5.43
C ILE A 167 12.29 15.97 5.14
N ILE A 168 12.13 16.84 6.14
CA ILE A 168 12.31 18.28 6.02
C ILE A 168 13.78 18.61 5.69
N GLN A 169 14.73 18.09 6.48
CA GLN A 169 16.17 18.34 6.30
C GLN A 169 16.65 17.90 4.92
N LYS A 170 16.29 16.69 4.50
CA LYS A 170 16.65 16.17 3.15
C LYS A 170 16.16 17.05 2.01
N LYS A 171 15.09 17.84 2.23
CA LYS A 171 14.54 18.76 1.24
C LYS A 171 15.13 20.17 1.37
N ALA A 172 15.54 20.55 2.57
CA ALA A 172 16.15 21.86 2.84
C ALA A 172 17.45 22.07 2.05
N ASP A 173 18.31 21.05 1.97
CA ASP A 173 19.58 21.10 1.25
C ASP A 173 19.46 21.45 -0.25
N ARG A 174 18.28 21.30 -0.83
CA ARG A 174 18.04 21.49 -2.27
C ARG A 174 16.95 22.49 -2.57
N GLN A 175 16.49 23.21 -1.58
CA GLN A 175 15.39 24.16 -1.74
C GLN A 175 15.84 25.40 -2.53
N LYS A 176 14.94 25.94 -3.37
CA LYS A 176 15.14 27.14 -4.19
C LYS A 176 14.05 28.19 -3.97
N ASP A 177 13.08 27.88 -3.14
CA ASP A 177 11.95 28.76 -2.84
C ASP A 177 12.29 29.67 -1.65
N ALA A 178 11.56 30.76 -1.49
CA ALA A 178 11.56 31.53 -0.27
C ALA A 178 11.19 30.65 0.92
N HIS A 179 11.77 30.93 2.08
CA HIS A 179 11.59 30.13 3.31
C HIS A 179 10.12 29.88 3.67
N THR A 180 9.26 30.89 3.53
CA THR A 180 7.82 30.79 3.82
C THR A 180 7.10 29.80 2.88
N ILE A 181 7.45 29.82 1.60
CA ILE A 181 6.89 28.87 0.61
C ILE A 181 7.45 27.48 0.84
N PHE A 182 8.74 27.36 1.18
CA PHE A 182 9.33 26.07 1.53
C PHE A 182 8.63 25.44 2.74
N LYS A 183 8.41 26.21 3.80
CA LYS A 183 7.64 25.75 4.98
C LYS A 183 6.26 25.23 4.59
N LYS A 184 5.52 25.99 3.78
CA LYS A 184 4.19 25.57 3.29
C LYS A 184 4.25 24.29 2.47
N LYS A 185 5.23 24.17 1.55
CA LYS A 185 5.42 22.96 0.74
C LYS A 185 5.74 21.74 1.61
N MET A 186 6.52 21.90 2.67
CA MET A 186 6.84 20.80 3.60
C MET A 186 5.63 20.39 4.42
N MET A 187 4.81 21.32 4.87
CA MET A 187 3.55 21.04 5.54
C MET A 187 2.63 20.23 4.64
N ASP A 188 2.45 20.65 3.40
CA ASP A 188 1.60 19.94 2.43
C ASP A 188 2.18 18.55 2.09
N ALA A 189 3.50 18.44 1.96
CA ALA A 189 4.17 17.17 1.70
C ALA A 189 4.00 16.16 2.84
N LEU A 190 4.16 16.57 4.11
CA LEU A 190 3.93 15.70 5.25
C LEU A 190 2.46 15.31 5.37
N ARG A 191 1.55 16.26 5.14
CA ARG A 191 0.10 15.97 5.11
C ARG A 191 -0.27 14.94 4.05
N GLN A 192 0.26 15.07 2.82
CA GLN A 192 0.07 14.08 1.75
C GLN A 192 0.67 12.70 2.09
N LYS A 193 1.75 12.67 2.86
CA LYS A 193 2.32 11.43 3.39
C LYS A 193 1.51 10.84 4.56
N GLY A 194 0.49 11.53 5.06
CA GLY A 194 -0.42 11.06 6.10
C GLY A 194 0.02 11.37 7.53
N TYR A 195 0.86 12.40 7.72
CA TYR A 195 1.17 12.93 9.05
C TYR A 195 0.17 14.00 9.46
N ASP A 196 -0.03 14.17 10.76
CA ASP A 196 -0.87 15.22 11.32
C ASP A 196 -0.13 16.56 11.35
N ALA A 197 -0.90 17.67 11.35
CA ALA A 197 -0.37 19.02 11.39
C ALA A 197 0.48 19.28 12.64
N GLU A 198 0.12 18.70 13.79
CA GLU A 198 0.89 18.79 15.02
C GLU A 198 2.31 18.20 14.84
N ILE A 199 2.41 17.03 14.20
CA ILE A 199 3.71 16.39 13.92
C ILE A 199 4.57 17.29 13.03
N PHE A 200 3.96 17.91 12.01
CA PHE A 200 4.68 18.85 11.16
C PHE A 200 5.21 20.05 11.98
N THR A 201 4.36 20.64 12.84
CA THR A 201 4.74 21.82 13.61
C THR A 201 5.97 21.53 14.49
N ILE A 202 5.94 20.44 15.25
CA ILE A 202 7.05 20.04 16.11
C ILE A 202 8.30 19.68 15.28
N ALA A 203 8.11 18.87 14.24
CA ALA A 203 9.23 18.47 13.38
C ALA A 203 9.87 19.66 12.66
N TRP A 204 9.09 20.69 12.30
CA TRP A 204 9.63 21.92 11.71
C TRP A 204 10.47 22.73 12.69
N GLU A 205 10.00 22.87 13.92
CA GLU A 205 10.72 23.57 14.98
C GLU A 205 12.02 22.85 15.35
N GLU A 206 11.96 21.53 15.51
CA GLU A 206 13.12 20.71 15.87
C GLU A 206 14.10 20.53 14.69
N ALA A 207 13.64 20.60 13.45
CA ALA A 207 14.51 20.57 12.27
C ALA A 207 15.42 21.82 12.21
N ALA A 208 15.07 22.87 12.95
CA ALA A 208 15.83 24.12 13.08
C ALA A 208 16.25 24.72 11.72
N ILE A 209 15.35 24.72 10.75
CA ILE A 209 15.59 25.31 9.43
C ILE A 209 15.51 26.83 9.59
N VAL A 210 16.65 27.47 9.87
CA VAL A 210 16.78 28.91 9.95
C VAL A 210 17.10 29.44 8.55
N PRO A 211 16.37 30.45 8.05
CA PRO A 211 16.74 31.08 6.80
C PRO A 211 18.10 31.76 6.96
N ASP A 212 19.06 31.43 6.13
CA ASP A 212 20.26 32.19 5.95
C ASP A 212 19.91 33.42 5.12
N GLU A 213 20.25 34.61 5.62
CA GLU A 213 19.89 35.87 4.97
C GLU A 213 20.56 36.03 3.60
N GLU A 214 21.79 35.55 3.47
CA GLU A 214 22.57 35.64 2.23
C GLU A 214 21.99 34.67 1.19
N GLU A 215 21.71 33.43 1.57
CA GLU A 215 21.02 32.47 0.70
C GLU A 215 19.60 32.92 0.31
N GLU A 216 18.85 33.52 1.23
CA GLU A 216 17.51 34.03 0.94
C GLU A 216 17.57 35.23 -0.01
N TRP A 217 18.61 36.06 0.11
CA TRP A 217 18.90 37.15 -0.83
C TRP A 217 19.22 36.58 -2.23
N GLU A 218 20.13 35.63 -2.35
CA GLU A 218 20.48 35.00 -3.63
C GLU A 218 19.26 34.38 -4.33
N ARG A 219 18.40 33.72 -3.54
CA ARG A 219 17.14 33.18 -4.05
C ARG A 219 16.21 34.27 -4.55
N LEU A 220 16.12 35.39 -3.80
CA LEU A 220 15.32 36.53 -4.20
C LEU A 220 15.88 37.17 -5.47
N GLU A 221 17.17 37.41 -5.59
CA GLU A 221 17.80 37.95 -6.81
C GLU A 221 17.54 37.06 -8.03
N ALA A 222 17.75 35.74 -7.89
CA ALA A 222 17.49 34.77 -8.97
C ALA A 222 16.04 34.79 -9.48
N HIS A 223 15.08 35.02 -8.59
CA HIS A 223 13.68 35.18 -8.97
C HIS A 223 13.35 36.58 -9.44
N GLY A 224 13.89 37.59 -8.79
CA GLY A 224 13.68 39.00 -9.08
C GLY A 224 14.16 39.38 -10.48
N ASP A 225 15.37 38.99 -10.85
CA ASP A 225 15.95 39.25 -12.19
C ASP A 225 15.08 38.66 -13.30
N LYS A 226 14.53 37.46 -13.09
CA LYS A 226 13.61 36.83 -14.07
C LYS A 226 12.28 37.60 -14.20
N ILE A 227 11.77 38.09 -13.06
CA ILE A 227 10.52 38.85 -13.02
C ILE A 227 10.76 40.22 -13.67
N LEU A 228 11.89 40.88 -13.33
CA LEU A 228 12.27 42.17 -13.83
C LEU A 228 12.37 42.14 -15.35
N ARG A 229 13.20 41.26 -15.95
CA ARG A 229 13.33 41.07 -17.40
C ARG A 229 12.00 40.85 -18.12
N LYS A 230 11.04 40.22 -17.45
CA LYS A 230 9.71 39.99 -18.03
C LYS A 230 8.87 41.25 -18.05
N TRP A 231 8.98 42.09 -17.03
CA TRP A 231 8.12 43.25 -16.85
C TRP A 231 8.71 44.54 -17.42
N GLU A 232 10.04 44.72 -17.51
CA GLU A 232 10.74 45.82 -18.18
C GLU A 232 10.22 46.05 -19.62
N LYS A 233 9.85 44.98 -20.29
CA LYS A 233 9.27 45.07 -21.66
C LYS A 233 7.80 45.54 -21.68
N LYS A 234 7.16 45.74 -20.53
CA LYS A 234 5.71 45.96 -20.44
C LYS A 234 5.30 47.11 -19.53
N ALA A 235 6.18 47.55 -18.68
CA ALA A 235 5.91 48.59 -17.70
C ALA A 235 7.20 49.33 -17.32
N GLU A 236 7.07 50.56 -16.92
CA GLU A 236 8.17 51.43 -16.50
C GLU A 236 7.87 52.13 -15.15
N GLY A 237 8.89 52.63 -14.48
CA GLY A 237 8.79 53.44 -13.27
C GLY A 237 7.99 52.77 -12.15
N ARG A 238 7.06 53.47 -11.52
CA ARG A 238 6.25 52.98 -10.40
C ARG A 238 5.43 51.72 -10.73
N THR A 239 4.98 51.61 -11.97
CA THR A 239 4.18 50.46 -12.41
C THR A 239 5.05 49.19 -12.45
N LEU A 240 6.27 49.28 -12.93
CA LEU A 240 7.25 48.20 -12.94
C LEU A 240 7.57 47.75 -11.52
N GLN A 241 7.92 48.69 -10.64
CA GLN A 241 8.19 48.43 -9.22
C GLN A 241 7.05 47.66 -8.56
N GLN A 242 5.81 48.15 -8.74
CA GLN A 242 4.61 47.52 -8.16
C GLN A 242 4.42 46.06 -8.66
N LYS A 243 4.62 45.86 -9.96
CA LYS A 243 4.49 44.50 -10.53
C LYS A 243 5.57 43.51 -10.05
N VAL A 244 6.83 43.97 -9.95
CA VAL A 244 7.93 43.17 -9.40
C VAL A 244 7.67 42.86 -7.94
N LYS A 245 7.30 43.86 -7.13
CA LYS A 245 6.94 43.72 -5.73
C LYS A 245 5.86 42.70 -5.48
N GLU A 246 4.70 42.78 -6.22
CA GLU A 246 3.59 41.84 -6.12
C GLU A 246 4.02 40.41 -6.45
N GLN A 247 4.84 40.23 -7.48
CA GLN A 247 5.28 38.91 -7.90
C GLN A 247 6.24 38.26 -6.89
N LEU A 248 7.17 39.02 -6.36
CA LEU A 248 8.11 38.55 -5.32
C LEU A 248 7.39 38.24 -4.00
N TYR A 249 6.42 39.09 -3.63
CA TYR A 249 5.58 38.84 -2.45
C TYR A 249 4.78 37.54 -2.58
N ARG A 250 4.19 37.30 -3.74
CA ARG A 250 3.49 36.01 -4.04
C ARG A 250 4.43 34.81 -3.99
N LYS A 251 5.72 35.01 -4.24
CA LYS A 251 6.75 33.97 -4.09
C LYS A 251 7.22 33.80 -2.64
N GLY A 252 6.67 34.57 -1.70
CA GLY A 252 6.86 34.41 -0.27
C GLY A 252 8.08 35.11 0.31
N PHE A 253 8.74 35.96 -0.46
CA PHE A 253 9.86 36.80 0.07
C PHE A 253 9.33 37.87 0.99
N ASN A 254 10.13 38.23 2.02
CA ASN A 254 9.72 39.26 2.94
C ASN A 254 9.85 40.65 2.32
N MET A 255 9.06 41.60 2.85
CA MET A 255 8.99 42.94 2.27
C MET A 255 10.28 43.74 2.37
N GLN A 256 11.11 43.49 3.38
CA GLN A 256 12.39 44.19 3.53
C GLN A 256 13.38 43.79 2.44
N LEU A 257 13.49 42.48 2.17
CA LEU A 257 14.33 42.00 1.08
C LEU A 257 13.80 42.45 -0.29
N ILE A 258 12.48 42.45 -0.48
CA ILE A 258 11.88 42.94 -1.72
C ILE A 258 12.18 44.41 -1.93
N GLN A 259 12.07 45.25 -0.88
CA GLN A 259 12.36 46.66 -1.00
C GLN A 259 13.85 46.88 -1.32
N ARG A 260 14.77 46.20 -0.64
CA ARG A 260 16.19 46.22 -0.94
C ARG A 260 16.49 45.89 -2.40
N PHE A 261 15.83 44.88 -2.96
CA PHE A 261 15.97 44.48 -4.38
C PHE A 261 15.51 45.59 -5.32
N LEU A 262 14.35 46.21 -5.03
CA LEU A 262 13.78 47.27 -5.86
C LEU A 262 14.70 48.52 -5.82
N ASP A 263 15.22 48.87 -4.67
CA ASP A 263 16.13 50.01 -4.53
C ASP A 263 17.46 49.80 -5.29
N GLN A 264 17.97 48.57 -5.30
CA GLN A 264 19.23 48.26 -5.98
C GLN A 264 19.11 48.10 -7.50
N LYS A 265 18.00 47.51 -7.96
CA LYS A 265 17.87 47.05 -9.37
C LYS A 265 16.88 47.88 -10.21
N VAL A 266 15.97 48.64 -9.57
CA VAL A 266 14.91 49.36 -10.29
C VAL A 266 14.94 50.84 -10.02
N SER A 267 15.45 51.30 -8.87
CA SER A 267 15.52 52.72 -8.49
C SER A 267 16.93 53.31 -8.67
N GLY A 268 17.90 52.49 -9.04
CA GLY A 268 19.32 52.89 -9.17
C GLY A 268 19.70 53.37 -10.56
N GLU A 269 18.72 53.81 -11.39
CA GLU A 269 18.93 54.55 -12.65
C GLU A 269 18.66 56.03 -12.48
#